data_1560d8d848b0b5f61e9899a8186d8e33
#
_entry.id   1560d8d848b0b5f61e9899a8186d8e33
#
_cell.length_a   1.000
_cell.length_b   1.000
_cell.length_c   1.000
_cell.angle_alpha   90.00
_cell.angle_beta   90.00
_cell.angle_gamma   90.00
#
_symmetry.space_group_name_H-M   'P 1'
#
loop_
_entity.id
_entity.type
_entity.pdbx_description
1 polymer ?
#
loop_
_entity_poly.entity_id
_entity_poly.type
_entity_poly.pdbx_seq_one_letter_code
_entity_poly.pdbx_strand_id
1 'polypeptide(L)'
;MQFKKLAEDVFEDILHSGGYVYIVGGCVRDEVMGIQGENDIDVEVYHLTYQQLYDVLARHGHVNTFGQSFAIMQLDCLPHYDFALPRKEKKTGEKHQDFQVMIDPELSLDKAIQRRDLTMNALMYDYQQGKIIDLCGGIDDIKNRVIRCVNVKTFAEDPLRVLRIAQFVARFDMLVEKRTLQLCKEMVKQHMLDHLSIERVYSEYSKILMAEKPSLGFEFLRTIDALLPYLKALETTHQRLDYHPEGHVFNHTMLVIDVAALTKHKTDHPLWFMWSCLLHDIGKPVVTTKEGHAHGHNEAGVEVFKQVDIITAKKEREYISTMIMYHMHLMNMARNHSRDLSYLRLLKKIDGKVSLNDLICISCCDKLGRGKVAREQYDAFLEFIADKKARLGDRAKPPMINGNDLLEAGFKADKQLKKVLAEAYDLQLQGIDRERILRSLKKKYDKG
;
A
#
# COMPACT_ATOMS: atom_id res chain seq x y z
N MET A 1 -30.03 -2.99 4.60
CA MET A 1 -29.12 -1.82 4.48
C MET A 1 -29.72 -0.65 5.24
N GLN A 2 -28.91 0.13 5.96
CA GLN A 2 -29.33 1.36 6.62
C GLN A 2 -28.68 2.55 5.89
N PHE A 3 -29.50 3.55 5.54
CA PHE A 3 -29.04 4.77 4.89
C PHE A 3 -29.15 5.97 5.83
N LYS A 4 -28.38 7.05 5.57
CA LYS A 4 -28.58 8.31 6.27
C LYS A 4 -29.97 8.88 5.88
N LYS A 5 -30.68 9.48 6.83
CA LYS A 5 -32.02 10.06 6.58
C LYS A 5 -32.03 11.03 5.37
N LEU A 6 -31.01 11.87 5.26
CA LEU A 6 -30.88 12.78 4.12
C LEU A 6 -30.75 12.05 2.78
N ALA A 7 -30.07 10.90 2.74
CA ALA A 7 -29.98 10.08 1.52
C ALA A 7 -31.33 9.45 1.16
N GLU A 8 -32.11 9.03 2.16
CA GLU A 8 -33.49 8.55 1.95
C GLU A 8 -34.37 9.66 1.36
N ASP A 9 -34.28 10.90 1.87
CA ASP A 9 -35.03 12.04 1.34
C ASP A 9 -34.63 12.33 -0.14
N VAL A 10 -33.34 12.21 -0.49
CA VAL A 10 -32.86 12.33 -1.87
C VAL A 10 -33.39 11.20 -2.76
N PHE A 11 -33.37 9.95 -2.27
CA PHE A 11 -33.89 8.82 -3.02
C PHE A 11 -35.39 8.95 -3.31
N GLU A 12 -36.18 9.39 -2.33
CA GLU A 12 -37.60 9.64 -2.51
C GLU A 12 -37.87 10.74 -3.56
N ASP A 13 -37.09 11.83 -3.57
CA ASP A 13 -37.20 12.88 -4.59
C ASP A 13 -36.84 12.37 -6.00
N ILE A 14 -35.84 11.48 -6.12
CA ILE A 14 -35.51 10.81 -7.38
C ILE A 14 -36.71 9.98 -7.86
N LEU A 15 -37.33 9.20 -6.98
CA LEU A 15 -38.51 8.39 -7.31
C LEU A 15 -39.71 9.25 -7.74
N HIS A 16 -40.00 10.33 -7.00
CA HIS A 16 -41.07 11.27 -7.35
C HIS A 16 -40.82 11.98 -8.69
N SER A 17 -39.56 12.10 -9.11
CA SER A 17 -39.16 12.66 -10.41
C SER A 17 -39.20 11.64 -11.56
N GLY A 18 -39.65 10.41 -11.30
CA GLY A 18 -39.75 9.32 -12.27
C GLY A 18 -38.48 8.49 -12.43
N GLY A 19 -37.47 8.69 -11.56
CA GLY A 19 -36.27 7.89 -11.53
C GLY A 19 -36.47 6.55 -10.82
N TYR A 20 -35.44 5.69 -10.91
CA TYR A 20 -35.37 4.41 -10.23
C TYR A 20 -33.99 4.24 -9.60
N VAL A 21 -33.91 3.82 -8.32
CA VAL A 21 -32.68 3.86 -7.54
C VAL A 21 -32.16 2.44 -7.25
N TYR A 22 -30.94 2.17 -7.69
CA TYR A 22 -30.20 0.98 -7.31
C TYR A 22 -28.92 1.36 -6.58
N ILE A 23 -28.68 0.76 -5.41
CA ILE A 23 -27.38 0.80 -4.77
C ILE A 23 -26.56 -0.36 -5.36
N VAL A 24 -25.28 -0.14 -5.68
CA VAL A 24 -24.49 -1.10 -6.43
C VAL A 24 -23.07 -1.26 -5.87
N GLY A 25 -22.37 -2.30 -6.29
CA GLY A 25 -20.94 -2.44 -6.04
C GLY A 25 -20.57 -2.94 -4.64
N GLY A 26 -19.50 -2.37 -4.09
CA GLY A 26 -18.85 -2.86 -2.88
C GLY A 26 -19.71 -2.87 -1.63
N CYS A 27 -20.56 -1.86 -1.45
CA CYS A 27 -21.42 -1.76 -0.27
C CYS A 27 -22.49 -2.87 -0.22
N VAL A 28 -23.06 -3.28 -1.35
CA VAL A 28 -24.02 -4.38 -1.40
C VAL A 28 -23.36 -5.73 -1.11
N ARG A 29 -22.16 -5.95 -1.68
CA ARG A 29 -21.34 -7.12 -1.35
C ARG A 29 -21.04 -7.19 0.14
N ASP A 30 -20.55 -6.08 0.72
CA ASP A 30 -20.13 -6.03 2.12
C ASP A 30 -21.33 -6.26 3.06
N GLU A 31 -22.53 -5.74 2.72
CA GLU A 31 -23.79 -6.07 3.43
C GLU A 31 -24.10 -7.57 3.38
N VAL A 32 -24.00 -8.21 2.20
CA VAL A 32 -24.22 -9.67 2.05
C VAL A 32 -23.20 -10.49 2.85
N MET A 33 -21.96 -10.00 2.94
CA MET A 33 -20.88 -10.64 3.70
C MET A 33 -20.96 -10.35 5.22
N GLY A 34 -21.86 -9.46 5.66
CA GLY A 34 -21.96 -9.03 7.06
C GLY A 34 -20.78 -8.17 7.52
N ILE A 35 -20.06 -7.53 6.59
CA ILE A 35 -18.94 -6.64 6.87
C ILE A 35 -19.50 -5.24 7.18
N GLN A 36 -19.24 -4.77 8.39
CA GLN A 36 -19.61 -3.41 8.80
C GLN A 36 -18.47 -2.44 8.52
N GLY A 37 -18.81 -1.27 7.99
CA GLY A 37 -17.84 -0.19 7.72
C GLY A 37 -18.53 1.02 7.07
N GLU A 38 -17.88 2.17 7.14
CA GLU A 38 -18.26 3.34 6.32
C GLU A 38 -17.71 3.10 4.92
N ASN A 39 -18.55 2.54 4.04
CA ASN A 39 -18.20 2.34 2.63
C ASN A 39 -18.77 3.49 1.81
N ASP A 40 -18.05 3.87 0.76
CA ASP A 40 -18.62 4.71 -0.27
C ASP A 40 -19.79 3.96 -0.92
N ILE A 41 -20.89 4.65 -1.15
CA ILE A 41 -22.15 4.10 -1.65
C ILE A 41 -22.33 4.54 -3.09
N ASP A 42 -22.17 3.60 -4.00
CA ASP A 42 -22.43 3.82 -5.42
C ASP A 42 -23.94 3.70 -5.69
N VAL A 43 -24.56 4.76 -6.23
CA VAL A 43 -25.97 4.84 -6.56
C VAL A 43 -26.13 4.94 -8.07
N GLU A 44 -26.73 3.94 -8.70
CA GLU A 44 -27.12 4.02 -10.12
C GLU A 44 -28.59 4.44 -10.23
N VAL A 45 -28.85 5.55 -10.95
CA VAL A 45 -30.19 6.12 -11.15
C VAL A 45 -30.63 5.90 -12.59
N TYR A 46 -31.73 5.20 -12.77
CA TYR A 46 -32.34 4.86 -14.07
C TYR A 46 -33.49 5.81 -14.41
N HIS A 47 -33.86 5.85 -15.67
CA HIS A 47 -35.03 6.58 -16.23
C HIS A 47 -34.96 8.12 -16.10
N LEU A 48 -33.88 8.69 -15.61
CA LEU A 48 -33.64 10.14 -15.62
C LEU A 48 -32.50 10.49 -16.57
N THR A 49 -32.62 11.59 -17.27
CA THR A 49 -31.51 12.21 -17.99
C THR A 49 -30.50 12.81 -17.01
N TYR A 50 -29.30 13.12 -17.50
CA TYR A 50 -28.27 13.78 -16.69
C TYR A 50 -28.78 15.09 -16.04
N GLN A 51 -29.48 15.93 -16.84
CA GLN A 51 -30.01 17.19 -16.35
C GLN A 51 -31.09 16.99 -15.29
N GLN A 52 -32.00 16.04 -15.49
CA GLN A 52 -33.06 15.76 -14.52
C GLN A 52 -32.46 15.27 -13.20
N LEU A 53 -31.48 14.36 -13.22
CA LEU A 53 -30.82 13.91 -12.00
C LEU A 53 -30.09 15.06 -11.31
N TYR A 54 -29.35 15.88 -12.07
CA TYR A 54 -28.70 17.08 -11.53
C TYR A 54 -29.69 18.01 -10.83
N ASP A 55 -30.83 18.32 -11.48
CA ASP A 55 -31.85 19.22 -10.95
C ASP A 55 -32.49 18.68 -9.67
N VAL A 56 -32.67 17.37 -9.57
CA VAL A 56 -33.15 16.73 -8.34
C VAL A 56 -32.11 16.86 -7.22
N LEU A 57 -30.88 16.50 -7.49
CA LEU A 57 -29.79 16.58 -6.48
C LEU A 57 -29.56 18.02 -6.01
N ALA A 58 -29.63 19.00 -6.92
CA ALA A 58 -29.46 20.41 -6.61
C ALA A 58 -30.48 21.00 -5.62
N ARG A 59 -31.63 20.35 -5.43
CA ARG A 59 -32.63 20.73 -4.40
C ARG A 59 -32.12 20.44 -2.99
N HIS A 60 -31.21 19.47 -2.84
CA HIS A 60 -30.68 19.00 -1.56
C HIS A 60 -29.32 19.64 -1.20
N GLY A 61 -28.68 20.36 -2.12
CA GLY A 61 -27.41 21.01 -1.85
C GLY A 61 -26.55 21.25 -3.08
N HIS A 62 -25.30 21.61 -2.83
CA HIS A 62 -24.34 21.80 -3.91
C HIS A 62 -23.93 20.45 -4.51
N VAL A 63 -23.98 20.36 -5.85
CA VAL A 63 -23.64 19.14 -6.61
C VAL A 63 -22.27 19.30 -7.24
N ASN A 64 -21.34 18.45 -6.82
CA ASN A 64 -20.05 18.29 -7.48
C ASN A 64 -20.17 17.29 -8.62
N THR A 65 -19.59 17.60 -9.76
CA THR A 65 -19.56 16.70 -10.92
C THR A 65 -18.12 16.29 -11.22
N PHE A 66 -17.89 14.98 -11.28
CA PHE A 66 -16.56 14.41 -11.54
C PHE A 66 -16.54 13.69 -12.88
N GLY A 67 -15.53 14.01 -13.70
CA GLY A 67 -15.28 13.34 -14.98
C GLY A 67 -16.41 13.56 -15.99
N GLN A 68 -16.27 14.54 -16.90
CA GLN A 68 -17.26 14.83 -17.93
C GLN A 68 -17.73 13.61 -18.72
N SER A 69 -16.88 12.57 -18.83
CA SER A 69 -17.20 11.29 -19.52
C SER A 69 -17.94 10.29 -18.64
N PHE A 70 -17.88 10.38 -17.30
CA PHE A 70 -18.43 9.36 -16.40
C PHE A 70 -19.73 9.77 -15.71
N ALA A 71 -20.08 11.05 -15.78
CA ALA A 71 -21.32 11.61 -15.21
C ALA A 71 -21.58 11.19 -13.75
N ILE A 72 -20.53 11.20 -12.93
CA ILE A 72 -20.65 10.99 -11.48
C ILE A 72 -20.98 12.32 -10.82
N MET A 73 -21.99 12.31 -9.95
CA MET A 73 -22.44 13.44 -9.17
C MET A 73 -22.35 13.13 -7.69
N GLN A 74 -21.95 14.09 -6.89
CA GLN A 74 -21.84 13.95 -5.43
C GLN A 74 -22.40 15.20 -4.76
N LEU A 75 -23.11 15.01 -3.66
CA LEU A 75 -23.60 16.12 -2.82
C LEU A 75 -22.59 16.41 -1.71
N ASP A 76 -22.29 17.69 -1.47
CA ASP A 76 -21.42 18.11 -0.34
C ASP A 76 -21.89 17.57 1.00
N CYS A 77 -23.21 17.51 1.20
CA CYS A 77 -23.83 17.00 2.42
C CYS A 77 -23.86 15.45 2.50
N LEU A 78 -23.58 14.76 1.41
CA LEU A 78 -23.49 13.28 1.30
C LEU A 78 -22.17 12.86 0.63
N PRO A 79 -21.01 13.15 1.22
CA PRO A 79 -19.71 12.98 0.57
C PRO A 79 -19.33 11.52 0.28
N HIS A 80 -20.06 10.54 0.83
CA HIS A 80 -19.86 9.11 0.60
C HIS A 80 -20.90 8.50 -0.35
N TYR A 81 -21.69 9.32 -1.06
CA TYR A 81 -22.68 8.85 -2.01
C TYR A 81 -22.36 9.36 -3.41
N ASP A 82 -22.00 8.43 -4.29
CA ASP A 82 -21.71 8.68 -5.69
C ASP A 82 -22.91 8.34 -6.54
N PHE A 83 -23.59 9.36 -7.08
CA PHE A 83 -24.73 9.20 -7.97
C PHE A 83 -24.26 9.12 -9.41
N ALA A 84 -24.66 8.08 -10.13
CA ALA A 84 -24.29 7.89 -11.52
C ALA A 84 -25.49 7.41 -12.34
N LEU A 85 -25.46 7.67 -13.65
CA LEU A 85 -26.40 7.10 -14.60
C LEU A 85 -25.83 5.81 -15.20
N PRO A 86 -26.67 4.83 -15.56
CA PRO A 86 -26.24 3.65 -16.26
C PRO A 86 -25.62 4.02 -17.61
N ARG A 87 -24.56 3.31 -17.98
CA ARG A 87 -23.78 3.64 -19.17
C ARG A 87 -23.33 2.41 -19.92
N LYS A 88 -23.15 2.57 -21.23
CA LYS A 88 -22.46 1.63 -22.11
C LYS A 88 -21.04 2.10 -22.31
N GLU A 89 -20.08 1.18 -22.22
CA GLU A 89 -18.68 1.44 -22.52
C GLU A 89 -18.31 0.66 -23.79
N LYS A 90 -17.76 1.36 -24.80
CA LYS A 90 -17.27 0.74 -26.02
C LYS A 90 -15.80 1.02 -26.16
N LYS A 91 -14.98 -0.03 -26.22
CA LYS A 91 -13.54 0.09 -26.45
C LYS A 91 -13.33 0.60 -27.88
N THR A 92 -12.57 1.70 -28.03
CA THR A 92 -12.30 2.38 -29.32
C THR A 92 -10.87 2.28 -29.77
N GLY A 93 -9.94 1.76 -28.93
CA GLY A 93 -8.53 1.59 -29.21
C GLY A 93 -7.82 0.62 -28.28
N GLU A 94 -6.50 0.56 -28.33
CA GLU A 94 -5.71 -0.39 -27.51
C GLU A 94 -5.38 0.13 -26.13
N LYS A 95 -5.37 1.46 -25.93
CA LYS A 95 -5.06 2.08 -24.64
C LYS A 95 -6.26 2.01 -23.70
N HIS A 96 -5.98 1.97 -22.41
CA HIS A 96 -7.01 1.94 -21.36
C HIS A 96 -7.94 3.17 -21.35
N GLN A 97 -7.52 4.30 -21.92
CA GLN A 97 -8.32 5.53 -22.04
C GLN A 97 -9.21 5.53 -23.31
N ASP A 98 -9.06 4.57 -24.19
CA ASP A 98 -9.77 4.48 -25.46
C ASP A 98 -11.15 3.83 -25.28
N PHE A 99 -11.96 4.35 -24.35
CA PHE A 99 -13.35 3.97 -24.17
C PHE A 99 -14.27 5.14 -24.50
N GLN A 100 -15.24 4.88 -25.37
CA GLN A 100 -16.37 5.77 -25.55
C GLN A 100 -17.44 5.38 -24.55
N VAL A 101 -17.72 6.29 -23.61
CA VAL A 101 -18.80 6.14 -22.62
C VAL A 101 -20.06 6.79 -23.15
N MET A 102 -21.17 6.05 -23.19
CA MET A 102 -22.47 6.56 -23.56
C MET A 102 -23.45 6.32 -22.40
N ILE A 103 -23.99 7.41 -21.85
CA ILE A 103 -25.05 7.34 -20.86
C ILE A 103 -26.30 6.76 -21.53
N ASP A 104 -26.92 5.78 -20.90
CA ASP A 104 -28.17 5.16 -21.36
C ASP A 104 -29.07 4.90 -20.14
N PRO A 105 -29.94 5.86 -19.78
CA PRO A 105 -30.85 5.74 -18.64
C PRO A 105 -31.80 4.54 -18.72
N GLU A 106 -32.04 4.04 -19.94
CA GLU A 106 -32.90 2.88 -20.22
C GLU A 106 -32.13 1.56 -20.40
N LEU A 107 -30.85 1.54 -19.99
CA LEU A 107 -30.01 0.34 -20.09
C LEU A 107 -30.61 -0.78 -19.23
N SER A 108 -30.85 -1.96 -19.80
CA SER A 108 -31.35 -3.11 -19.03
C SER A 108 -30.31 -3.55 -17.97
N LEU A 109 -30.79 -4.00 -16.81
CA LEU A 109 -29.89 -4.46 -15.70
C LEU A 109 -28.95 -5.57 -16.16
N ASP A 110 -29.40 -6.52 -16.98
CA ASP A 110 -28.54 -7.58 -17.53
C ASP A 110 -27.32 -7.00 -18.27
N LYS A 111 -27.51 -5.95 -19.08
CA LYS A 111 -26.44 -5.31 -19.82
C LYS A 111 -25.52 -4.50 -18.90
N ALA A 112 -26.09 -3.82 -17.89
CA ALA A 112 -25.31 -3.07 -16.92
C ALA A 112 -24.39 -3.98 -16.09
N ILE A 113 -24.88 -5.15 -15.71
CA ILE A 113 -24.16 -6.15 -14.92
C ILE A 113 -23.02 -6.79 -15.73
N GLN A 114 -23.20 -7.07 -17.02
CA GLN A 114 -22.18 -7.71 -17.86
C GLN A 114 -20.85 -6.94 -17.92
N ARG A 115 -20.82 -5.65 -17.63
CA ARG A 115 -19.60 -4.83 -17.58
C ARG A 115 -18.86 -4.90 -16.23
N ARG A 116 -19.52 -5.43 -15.17
CA ARG A 116 -18.91 -5.58 -13.85
C ARG A 116 -17.75 -6.59 -13.90
N ASP A 117 -16.79 -6.46 -12.99
CA ASP A 117 -15.62 -7.33 -12.94
C ASP A 117 -15.96 -8.73 -12.40
N LEU A 118 -16.55 -8.81 -11.21
CA LEU A 118 -16.76 -10.03 -10.45
C LEU A 118 -18.23 -10.19 -10.06
N THR A 119 -18.71 -11.43 -9.99
CA THR A 119 -20.09 -11.76 -9.60
C THR A 119 -20.46 -11.17 -8.24
N MET A 120 -19.55 -11.23 -7.26
CA MET A 120 -19.75 -10.66 -5.92
C MET A 120 -19.88 -9.13 -5.93
N ASN A 121 -19.33 -8.43 -6.93
CA ASN A 121 -19.43 -6.98 -7.10
C ASN A 121 -20.56 -6.57 -8.05
N ALA A 122 -21.26 -7.55 -8.62
CA ALA A 122 -22.38 -7.34 -9.56
C ALA A 122 -23.75 -7.35 -8.85
N LEU A 123 -23.76 -7.47 -7.54
CA LEU A 123 -24.96 -7.38 -6.72
C LEU A 123 -25.49 -5.95 -6.72
N MET A 124 -26.82 -5.82 -6.76
CA MET A 124 -27.53 -4.55 -6.71
C MET A 124 -28.60 -4.62 -5.61
N TYR A 125 -28.82 -3.52 -4.91
CA TYR A 125 -29.93 -3.38 -4.00
C TYR A 125 -30.98 -2.47 -4.61
N ASP A 126 -32.16 -3.01 -4.86
CA ASP A 126 -33.33 -2.28 -5.34
C ASP A 126 -33.94 -1.52 -4.16
N TYR A 127 -33.79 -0.20 -4.16
CA TYR A 127 -34.27 0.64 -3.07
C TYR A 127 -35.79 0.61 -2.97
N GLN A 128 -36.52 0.63 -4.10
CA GLN A 128 -37.99 0.64 -4.13
C GLN A 128 -38.60 -0.65 -3.61
N GLN A 129 -37.99 -1.80 -3.98
CA GLN A 129 -38.49 -3.11 -3.56
C GLN A 129 -37.89 -3.63 -2.27
N GLY A 130 -36.86 -2.95 -1.74
CA GLY A 130 -36.16 -3.34 -0.51
C GLY A 130 -35.46 -4.70 -0.61
N LYS A 131 -35.00 -5.12 -1.80
CA LYS A 131 -34.41 -6.44 -2.02
C LYS A 131 -33.11 -6.39 -2.81
N ILE A 132 -32.26 -7.40 -2.60
CA ILE A 132 -31.04 -7.58 -3.38
C ILE A 132 -31.39 -8.33 -4.69
N ILE A 133 -30.88 -7.80 -5.81
CA ILE A 133 -30.91 -8.41 -7.13
C ILE A 133 -29.56 -9.06 -7.39
N ASP A 134 -29.58 -10.35 -7.71
CA ASP A 134 -28.42 -11.14 -8.10
C ASP A 134 -28.71 -11.86 -9.42
N LEU A 135 -28.18 -11.36 -10.52
CA LEU A 135 -28.35 -11.95 -11.86
C LEU A 135 -27.16 -12.82 -12.30
N CYS A 136 -26.10 -12.90 -11.47
CA CYS A 136 -24.85 -13.59 -11.81
C CYS A 136 -24.44 -14.69 -10.82
N GLY A 137 -25.25 -14.95 -9.79
CA GLY A 137 -24.93 -15.92 -8.73
C GLY A 137 -23.86 -15.43 -7.76
N GLY A 138 -23.75 -14.10 -7.55
CA GLY A 138 -22.77 -13.50 -6.66
C GLY A 138 -22.98 -13.86 -5.20
N ILE A 139 -24.23 -14.01 -4.75
CA ILE A 139 -24.56 -14.44 -3.38
C ILE A 139 -24.05 -15.86 -3.12
N ASP A 140 -24.23 -16.76 -4.07
CA ASP A 140 -23.75 -18.14 -3.93
C ASP A 140 -22.22 -18.21 -4.01
N ASP A 141 -21.58 -17.41 -4.86
CA ASP A 141 -20.13 -17.29 -4.90
C ASP A 141 -19.56 -16.75 -3.58
N ILE A 142 -20.20 -15.76 -2.95
CA ILE A 142 -19.84 -15.26 -1.62
C ILE A 142 -19.94 -16.37 -0.57
N LYS A 143 -21.07 -17.09 -0.51
CA LYS A 143 -21.29 -18.20 0.43
C LYS A 143 -20.25 -19.32 0.26
N ASN A 144 -19.91 -19.65 -0.99
CA ASN A 144 -18.93 -20.68 -1.32
C ASN A 144 -17.48 -20.17 -1.30
N ARG A 145 -17.27 -18.90 -0.97
CA ARG A 145 -15.94 -18.24 -0.91
C ARG A 145 -15.19 -18.34 -2.26
N VAL A 146 -15.89 -18.04 -3.36
CA VAL A 146 -15.39 -18.12 -4.75
C VAL A 146 -15.33 -16.71 -5.37
N ILE A 147 -14.22 -16.38 -6.01
CA ILE A 147 -14.05 -15.20 -6.87
C ILE A 147 -14.24 -15.63 -8.32
N ARG A 148 -15.25 -15.11 -8.99
CA ARG A 148 -15.61 -15.42 -10.37
C ARG A 148 -15.84 -14.16 -11.18
N CYS A 149 -15.30 -14.10 -12.41
CA CYS A 149 -15.61 -13.02 -13.34
C CYS A 149 -17.06 -13.13 -13.85
N VAL A 150 -17.71 -11.98 -14.04
CA VAL A 150 -19.08 -11.94 -14.56
C VAL A 150 -19.10 -12.44 -16.02
N ASN A 151 -18.24 -11.90 -16.86
CA ASN A 151 -18.16 -12.23 -18.27
C ASN A 151 -16.71 -12.23 -18.76
N VAL A 152 -16.28 -13.32 -19.38
CA VAL A 152 -14.90 -13.50 -19.85
C VAL A 152 -14.46 -12.43 -20.86
N LYS A 153 -15.35 -12.03 -21.78
CA LYS A 153 -15.03 -11.05 -22.82
C LYS A 153 -14.83 -9.65 -22.23
N THR A 154 -15.83 -9.17 -21.47
CA THR A 154 -15.76 -7.85 -20.86
C THR A 154 -14.71 -7.76 -19.76
N PHE A 155 -14.43 -8.87 -19.05
CA PHE A 155 -13.35 -8.92 -18.07
C PHE A 155 -11.99 -8.63 -18.71
N ALA A 156 -11.71 -9.22 -19.86
CA ALA A 156 -10.43 -9.03 -20.57
C ALA A 156 -10.25 -7.61 -21.17
N GLU A 157 -11.30 -6.81 -21.25
CA GLU A 157 -11.21 -5.43 -21.74
C GLU A 157 -10.43 -4.50 -20.80
N ASP A 158 -10.41 -4.78 -19.48
CA ASP A 158 -9.64 -4.03 -18.50
C ASP A 158 -8.65 -4.94 -17.74
N PRO A 159 -7.37 -4.95 -18.11
CA PRO A 159 -6.35 -5.78 -17.47
C PRO A 159 -6.16 -5.51 -15.97
N LEU A 160 -6.55 -4.33 -15.46
CA LEU A 160 -6.49 -4.03 -14.03
C LEU A 160 -7.33 -5.01 -13.20
N ARG A 161 -8.38 -5.59 -13.78
CA ARG A 161 -9.23 -6.57 -13.11
C ARG A 161 -8.46 -7.78 -12.58
N VAL A 162 -7.34 -8.14 -13.22
CA VAL A 162 -6.43 -9.18 -12.73
C VAL A 162 -5.82 -8.79 -11.38
N LEU A 163 -5.34 -7.56 -11.24
CA LEU A 163 -4.81 -7.05 -9.97
C LEU A 163 -5.91 -6.88 -8.91
N ARG A 164 -7.12 -6.52 -9.34
CA ARG A 164 -8.29 -6.47 -8.45
C ARG A 164 -8.64 -7.84 -7.88
N ILE A 165 -8.50 -8.93 -8.63
CA ILE A 165 -8.65 -10.29 -8.08
C ILE A 165 -7.63 -10.51 -6.98
N ALA A 166 -6.35 -10.17 -7.19
CA ALA A 166 -5.31 -10.30 -6.17
C ALA A 166 -5.68 -9.55 -4.87
N GLN A 167 -6.20 -8.32 -5.02
CA GLN A 167 -6.67 -7.52 -3.90
C GLN A 167 -7.83 -8.19 -3.16
N PHE A 168 -8.81 -8.76 -3.87
CA PHE A 168 -9.94 -9.44 -3.24
C PHE A 168 -9.56 -10.77 -2.61
N VAL A 169 -8.61 -11.51 -3.20
CA VAL A 169 -8.01 -12.71 -2.57
C VAL A 169 -7.36 -12.34 -1.24
N ALA A 170 -6.55 -11.28 -1.19
CA ALA A 170 -5.90 -10.80 0.03
C ALA A 170 -6.91 -10.31 1.09
N ARG A 171 -7.99 -9.64 0.65
CA ARG A 171 -8.98 -9.05 1.54
C ARG A 171 -9.96 -10.08 2.13
N PHE A 172 -10.38 -11.06 1.31
CA PHE A 172 -11.46 -11.95 1.68
C PHE A 172 -11.05 -13.41 1.87
N ASP A 173 -9.80 -13.78 1.56
CA ASP A 173 -9.30 -15.16 1.65
C ASP A 173 -10.21 -16.14 0.86
N MET A 174 -10.59 -15.78 -0.38
CA MET A 174 -11.47 -16.54 -1.25
C MET A 174 -10.70 -17.18 -2.40
N LEU A 175 -11.20 -18.33 -2.89
CA LEU A 175 -10.59 -19.07 -3.98
C LEU A 175 -11.03 -18.51 -5.35
N VAL A 176 -10.08 -18.39 -6.27
CA VAL A 176 -10.41 -17.97 -7.65
C VAL A 176 -10.93 -19.17 -8.46
N GLU A 177 -12.07 -19.00 -9.10
CA GLU A 177 -12.70 -20.00 -9.97
C GLU A 177 -11.76 -20.37 -11.13
N LYS A 178 -11.73 -21.67 -11.49
CA LYS A 178 -10.75 -22.22 -12.46
C LYS A 178 -10.74 -21.50 -13.81
N ARG A 179 -11.90 -21.16 -14.37
CA ARG A 179 -11.99 -20.46 -15.65
C ARG A 179 -11.50 -19.02 -15.54
N THR A 180 -11.82 -18.35 -14.46
CA THR A 180 -11.34 -17.00 -14.14
C THR A 180 -9.82 -17.00 -13.96
N LEU A 181 -9.27 -17.97 -13.23
CA LEU A 181 -7.83 -18.15 -13.06
C LEU A 181 -7.12 -18.38 -14.41
N GLN A 182 -7.68 -19.24 -15.26
CA GLN A 182 -7.13 -19.50 -16.59
C GLN A 182 -7.14 -18.23 -17.46
N LEU A 183 -8.22 -17.47 -17.43
CA LEU A 183 -8.33 -16.18 -18.13
C LEU A 183 -7.21 -15.22 -17.66
N CYS A 184 -6.99 -15.09 -16.35
CA CYS A 184 -5.92 -14.25 -15.82
C CYS A 184 -4.54 -14.67 -16.34
N LYS A 185 -4.25 -15.99 -16.37
CA LYS A 185 -3.00 -16.53 -16.94
C LYS A 185 -2.83 -16.18 -18.41
N GLU A 186 -3.90 -16.28 -19.19
CA GLU A 186 -3.88 -15.92 -20.62
C GLU A 186 -3.63 -14.43 -20.82
N MET A 187 -4.26 -13.56 -20.03
CA MET A 187 -4.07 -12.11 -20.09
C MET A 187 -2.62 -11.71 -19.72
N VAL A 188 -2.03 -12.35 -18.72
CA VAL A 188 -0.62 -12.15 -18.35
C VAL A 188 0.31 -12.62 -19.45
N LYS A 189 0.09 -13.81 -20.01
CA LYS A 189 0.88 -14.36 -21.12
C LYS A 189 0.82 -13.48 -22.36
N GLN A 190 -0.29 -12.76 -22.58
CA GLN A 190 -0.46 -11.81 -23.68
C GLN A 190 0.09 -10.42 -23.36
N HIS A 191 0.80 -10.24 -22.25
CA HIS A 191 1.39 -8.97 -21.83
C HIS A 191 0.37 -7.82 -21.67
N MET A 192 -0.88 -8.13 -21.39
CA MET A 192 -1.93 -7.10 -21.28
C MET A 192 -1.73 -6.18 -20.08
N LEU A 193 -1.07 -6.66 -19.02
CA LEU A 193 -0.81 -5.87 -17.81
C LEU A 193 0.28 -4.81 -18.01
N ASP A 194 1.16 -4.98 -19.03
CA ASP A 194 2.28 -4.08 -19.30
C ASP A 194 1.83 -2.67 -19.75
N HIS A 195 0.56 -2.55 -20.15
CA HIS A 195 -0.06 -1.29 -20.59
C HIS A 195 -0.78 -0.53 -19.46
N LEU A 196 -0.77 -1.06 -18.25
CA LEU A 196 -1.38 -0.38 -17.10
C LEU A 196 -0.53 0.82 -16.66
N SER A 197 -1.19 1.93 -16.30
CA SER A 197 -0.47 3.05 -15.71
C SER A 197 0.09 2.70 -14.33
N ILE A 198 1.24 3.27 -14.02
CA ILE A 198 1.96 3.04 -12.76
C ILE A 198 1.06 3.35 -11.56
N GLU A 199 0.27 4.43 -11.62
CA GLU A 199 -0.62 4.85 -10.55
C GLU A 199 -1.72 3.82 -10.27
N ARG A 200 -2.27 3.19 -11.32
CA ARG A 200 -3.28 2.15 -11.17
C ARG A 200 -2.68 0.88 -10.56
N VAL A 201 -1.49 0.49 -11.02
CA VAL A 201 -0.77 -0.66 -10.44
C VAL A 201 -0.42 -0.39 -8.98
N TYR A 202 0.13 0.79 -8.66
CA TYR A 202 0.43 1.20 -7.29
C TYR A 202 -0.81 1.14 -6.40
N SER A 203 -1.95 1.64 -6.88
CA SER A 203 -3.21 1.63 -6.13
C SER A 203 -3.65 0.21 -5.76
N GLU A 204 -3.64 -0.73 -6.71
CA GLU A 204 -4.06 -2.12 -6.43
C GLU A 204 -3.06 -2.87 -5.54
N TYR A 205 -1.73 -2.71 -5.77
CA TYR A 205 -0.72 -3.28 -4.86
C TYR A 205 -0.84 -2.72 -3.44
N SER A 206 -1.12 -1.42 -3.32
CA SER A 206 -1.36 -0.78 -2.02
C SER A 206 -2.57 -1.37 -1.29
N LYS A 207 -3.65 -1.65 -2.01
CA LYS A 207 -4.84 -2.33 -1.45
C LYS A 207 -4.53 -3.77 -1.02
N ILE A 208 -3.72 -4.51 -1.79
CA ILE A 208 -3.24 -5.83 -1.40
C ILE A 208 -2.46 -5.73 -0.08
N LEU A 209 -1.49 -4.84 0.00
CA LEU A 209 -0.66 -4.63 1.18
C LEU A 209 -1.46 -4.21 2.43
N MET A 210 -2.50 -3.40 2.23
CA MET A 210 -3.35 -2.95 3.33
C MET A 210 -4.42 -3.96 3.75
N ALA A 211 -4.55 -5.09 3.07
CA ALA A 211 -5.44 -6.19 3.47
C ALA A 211 -4.99 -6.85 4.80
N GLU A 212 -5.81 -7.77 5.31
CA GLU A 212 -5.49 -8.53 6.53
C GLU A 212 -4.46 -9.63 6.27
N LYS A 213 -4.52 -10.26 5.08
CA LYS A 213 -3.59 -11.31 4.65
C LYS A 213 -2.98 -10.97 3.29
N PRO A 214 -2.08 -9.99 3.22
CA PRO A 214 -1.49 -9.54 1.95
C PRO A 214 -0.77 -10.65 1.19
N SER A 215 -0.17 -11.63 1.88
CA SER A 215 0.53 -12.75 1.25
C SER A 215 -0.33 -13.50 0.23
N LEU A 216 -1.62 -13.69 0.51
CA LEU A 216 -2.54 -14.41 -0.38
C LEU A 216 -2.67 -13.72 -1.76
N GLY A 217 -2.69 -12.40 -1.78
CA GLY A 217 -2.72 -11.63 -3.04
C GLY A 217 -1.44 -11.80 -3.85
N PHE A 218 -0.28 -11.77 -3.19
CA PHE A 218 1.01 -12.00 -3.86
C PHE A 218 1.19 -13.45 -4.31
N GLU A 219 0.69 -14.42 -3.55
CA GLU A 219 0.66 -15.83 -3.95
C GLU A 219 -0.24 -16.07 -5.18
N PHE A 220 -1.37 -15.37 -5.26
CA PHE A 220 -2.17 -15.38 -6.48
C PHE A 220 -1.39 -14.79 -7.66
N LEU A 221 -0.75 -13.62 -7.52
CA LEU A 221 0.07 -13.01 -8.57
C LEU A 221 1.21 -13.95 -8.99
N ARG A 222 1.86 -14.63 -8.06
CA ARG A 222 2.86 -15.67 -8.34
C ARG A 222 2.28 -16.80 -9.20
N THR A 223 1.10 -17.31 -8.82
CA THR A 223 0.44 -18.43 -9.49
C THR A 223 0.12 -18.14 -10.96
N ILE A 224 -0.11 -16.88 -11.31
CA ILE A 224 -0.40 -16.43 -12.68
C ILE A 224 0.80 -15.80 -13.39
N ASP A 225 1.98 -15.82 -12.77
CA ASP A 225 3.23 -15.21 -13.29
C ASP A 225 3.15 -13.67 -13.48
N ALA A 226 2.43 -12.98 -12.59
CA ALA A 226 2.18 -11.53 -12.66
C ALA A 226 2.92 -10.73 -11.58
N LEU A 227 3.92 -11.30 -10.92
CA LEU A 227 4.75 -10.57 -9.96
C LEU A 227 5.61 -9.52 -10.69
N LEU A 228 5.80 -8.36 -10.06
CA LEU A 228 6.76 -7.37 -10.53
C LEU A 228 8.19 -7.97 -10.57
N PRO A 229 9.05 -7.57 -11.53
CA PRO A 229 10.32 -8.23 -11.78
C PRO A 229 11.21 -8.38 -10.54
N TYR A 230 11.30 -7.36 -9.71
CA TYR A 230 12.10 -7.39 -8.48
C TYR A 230 11.50 -8.30 -7.38
N LEU A 231 10.19 -8.55 -7.38
CA LEU A 231 9.57 -9.54 -6.49
C LEU A 231 9.74 -10.97 -7.05
N LYS A 232 9.67 -11.13 -8.36
CA LYS A 232 9.92 -12.41 -9.03
C LYS A 232 11.34 -12.92 -8.77
N ALA A 233 12.33 -12.03 -8.70
CA ALA A 233 13.72 -12.39 -8.37
C ALA A 233 13.85 -13.03 -6.97
N LEU A 234 12.95 -12.71 -6.02
CA LEU A 234 12.96 -13.30 -4.67
C LEU A 234 12.58 -14.79 -4.67
N GLU A 235 11.79 -15.25 -5.66
CA GLU A 235 11.32 -16.65 -5.74
C GLU A 235 12.46 -17.65 -5.93
N THR A 236 13.50 -17.26 -6.67
CA THR A 236 14.64 -18.13 -6.98
C THR A 236 15.83 -17.93 -6.05
N THR A 237 15.74 -16.97 -5.12
CA THR A 237 16.84 -16.67 -4.19
C THR A 237 16.73 -17.53 -2.96
N HIS A 238 17.63 -18.52 -2.87
CA HIS A 238 17.72 -19.44 -1.74
C HIS A 238 18.33 -18.78 -0.51
N GLN A 239 17.90 -19.22 0.67
CA GLN A 239 18.45 -18.82 1.95
C GLN A 239 18.94 -20.07 2.72
N ARG A 240 19.80 -19.86 3.69
CA ARG A 240 20.26 -20.93 4.57
C ARG A 240 19.11 -21.42 5.45
N LEU A 241 18.78 -22.70 5.37
CA LEU A 241 17.66 -23.32 6.09
C LEU A 241 17.81 -23.31 7.62
N ASP A 242 19.06 -23.22 8.14
CA ASP A 242 19.32 -23.10 9.58
C ASP A 242 18.89 -21.73 10.17
N TYR A 243 18.86 -20.69 9.35
CA TYR A 243 18.41 -19.34 9.73
C TYR A 243 17.04 -18.98 9.13
N HIS A 244 16.68 -19.60 8.01
CA HIS A 244 15.48 -19.33 7.23
C HIS A 244 14.81 -20.64 6.80
N PRO A 245 14.11 -21.32 7.72
CA PRO A 245 13.46 -22.62 7.45
C PRO A 245 12.39 -22.52 6.35
N GLU A 246 11.89 -21.32 6.05
CA GLU A 246 10.96 -20.99 4.95
C GLU A 246 11.59 -21.10 3.55
N GLY A 247 12.93 -21.19 3.45
CA GLY A 247 13.68 -21.52 2.25
C GLY A 247 14.01 -20.32 1.35
N HIS A 248 13.08 -19.88 0.54
CA HIS A 248 13.30 -18.77 -0.41
C HIS A 248 12.98 -17.41 0.19
N VAL A 249 13.64 -16.35 -0.33
CA VAL A 249 13.39 -14.97 0.13
C VAL A 249 11.94 -14.56 -0.08
N PHE A 250 11.30 -14.98 -1.17
CA PHE A 250 9.88 -14.70 -1.40
C PHE A 250 9.00 -15.23 -0.25
N ASN A 251 9.17 -16.49 0.15
CA ASN A 251 8.38 -17.08 1.24
C ASN A 251 8.58 -16.32 2.56
N HIS A 252 9.83 -15.96 2.86
CA HIS A 252 10.15 -15.11 4.00
C HIS A 252 9.39 -13.77 3.92
N THR A 253 9.47 -13.09 2.78
CA THR A 253 8.80 -11.81 2.56
C THR A 253 7.27 -11.92 2.76
N MET A 254 6.66 -13.02 2.31
CA MET A 254 5.22 -13.26 2.52
C MET A 254 4.86 -13.37 4.01
N LEU A 255 5.66 -14.09 4.78
CA LEU A 255 5.47 -14.18 6.24
C LEU A 255 5.69 -12.82 6.92
N VAL A 256 6.69 -12.05 6.49
CA VAL A 256 6.97 -10.70 7.02
C VAL A 256 5.80 -9.75 6.79
N ILE A 257 5.22 -9.70 5.58
CA ILE A 257 4.10 -8.79 5.30
C ILE A 257 2.82 -9.20 6.03
N ASP A 258 2.59 -10.48 6.30
CA ASP A 258 1.45 -10.92 7.11
C ASP A 258 1.61 -10.53 8.59
N VAL A 259 2.80 -10.66 9.15
CA VAL A 259 3.09 -10.14 10.50
C VAL A 259 2.97 -8.61 10.53
N ALA A 260 3.46 -7.92 9.51
CA ALA A 260 3.36 -6.47 9.37
C ALA A 260 1.91 -6.00 9.30
N ALA A 261 1.03 -6.74 8.64
CA ALA A 261 -0.40 -6.43 8.55
C ALA A 261 -1.07 -6.33 9.93
N LEU A 262 -0.63 -7.13 10.91
CA LEU A 262 -1.14 -7.08 12.28
C LEU A 262 -0.66 -5.86 13.08
N THR A 263 0.44 -5.24 12.66
CA THR A 263 1.12 -4.18 13.42
C THR A 263 1.15 -2.81 12.71
N LYS A 264 0.79 -2.76 11.44
CA LYS A 264 0.84 -1.54 10.60
C LYS A 264 0.14 -0.32 11.21
N HIS A 265 -0.95 -0.54 11.96
CA HIS A 265 -1.70 0.53 12.64
C HIS A 265 -0.91 1.24 13.75
N LYS A 266 0.24 0.68 14.19
CA LYS A 266 1.14 1.25 15.21
C LYS A 266 2.24 2.13 14.61
N THR A 267 2.30 2.24 13.28
CA THR A 267 3.34 2.98 12.56
C THR A 267 2.84 4.34 12.10
N ASP A 268 3.77 5.28 11.89
CA ASP A 268 3.43 6.65 11.51
C ASP A 268 2.79 6.72 10.10
N HIS A 269 3.24 5.82 9.21
CA HIS A 269 2.78 5.73 7.83
C HIS A 269 2.48 4.27 7.45
N PRO A 270 1.29 3.72 7.80
CA PRO A 270 0.98 2.30 7.63
C PRO A 270 1.24 1.75 6.22
N LEU A 271 0.85 2.48 5.17
CA LEU A 271 1.07 2.05 3.79
C LEU A 271 2.57 2.02 3.42
N TRP A 272 3.32 3.06 3.77
CA TRP A 272 4.76 3.12 3.48
C TRP A 272 5.53 2.05 4.25
N PHE A 273 5.08 1.77 5.47
CA PHE A 273 5.60 0.67 6.28
C PHE A 273 5.38 -0.69 5.61
N MET A 274 4.17 -0.95 5.11
CA MET A 274 3.86 -2.19 4.40
C MET A 274 4.67 -2.35 3.11
N TRP A 275 4.84 -1.28 2.33
CA TRP A 275 5.76 -1.26 1.19
C TRP A 275 7.21 -1.55 1.61
N SER A 276 7.66 -0.99 2.75
CA SER A 276 8.99 -1.27 3.28
C SER A 276 9.17 -2.74 3.64
N CYS A 277 8.16 -3.36 4.27
CA CYS A 277 8.18 -4.78 4.60
C CYS A 277 8.19 -5.67 3.35
N LEU A 278 7.47 -5.31 2.28
CA LEU A 278 7.51 -6.03 1.00
C LEU A 278 8.90 -5.95 0.34
N LEU A 279 9.58 -4.81 0.47
CA LEU A 279 10.81 -4.50 -0.28
C LEU A 279 12.09 -4.63 0.57
N HIS A 280 12.01 -4.99 1.86
CA HIS A 280 13.16 -4.95 2.77
C HIS A 280 14.36 -5.80 2.28
N ASP A 281 14.09 -6.90 1.62
CA ASP A 281 15.06 -7.90 1.18
C ASP A 281 15.30 -7.93 -0.33
N ILE A 282 14.86 -6.92 -1.10
CA ILE A 282 15.02 -6.88 -2.57
C ILE A 282 16.48 -6.86 -3.04
N GLY A 283 17.43 -6.60 -2.15
CA GLY A 283 18.85 -6.68 -2.45
C GLY A 283 19.43 -8.09 -2.36
N LYS A 284 18.76 -9.03 -1.73
CA LYS A 284 19.27 -10.41 -1.56
C LYS A 284 19.55 -11.11 -2.90
N PRO A 285 18.71 -11.01 -3.94
CA PRO A 285 19.00 -11.62 -5.23
C PRO A 285 20.34 -11.22 -5.84
N VAL A 286 20.81 -10.01 -5.56
CA VAL A 286 22.05 -9.46 -6.13
C VAL A 286 23.30 -9.97 -5.43
N VAL A 287 23.23 -10.22 -4.13
CA VAL A 287 24.40 -10.49 -3.27
C VAL A 287 24.44 -11.89 -2.67
N THR A 288 23.38 -12.67 -2.81
CA THR A 288 23.33 -14.01 -2.19
C THR A 288 24.32 -14.97 -2.88
N THR A 289 25.24 -15.54 -2.10
CA THR A 289 26.18 -16.55 -2.55
C THR A 289 25.49 -17.90 -2.74
N LYS A 290 26.19 -18.87 -3.36
CA LYS A 290 25.69 -20.25 -3.52
C LYS A 290 25.40 -20.93 -2.20
N GLU A 291 26.11 -20.55 -1.13
CA GLU A 291 25.93 -21.04 0.24
C GLU A 291 24.81 -20.32 1.00
N GLY A 292 24.11 -19.37 0.35
CA GLY A 292 22.97 -18.63 0.92
C GLY A 292 23.34 -17.47 1.86
N HIS A 293 24.58 -16.95 1.78
CA HIS A 293 24.99 -15.74 2.49
C HIS A 293 24.65 -14.50 1.69
N ALA A 294 24.03 -13.51 2.33
CA ALA A 294 23.57 -12.26 1.69
C ALA A 294 24.17 -11.01 2.36
N HIS A 295 25.50 -10.99 2.54
CA HIS A 295 26.16 -9.81 3.11
C HIS A 295 26.03 -8.59 2.19
N GLY A 296 25.70 -7.43 2.76
CA GLY A 296 25.52 -6.18 2.02
C GLY A 296 24.18 -6.08 1.26
N HIS A 297 23.20 -6.94 1.57
CA HIS A 297 21.88 -6.89 0.92
C HIS A 297 21.10 -5.60 1.20
N ASN A 298 21.39 -4.91 2.31
CA ASN A 298 20.76 -3.63 2.64
C ASN A 298 21.18 -2.54 1.63
N GLU A 299 22.50 -2.41 1.41
CA GLU A 299 23.07 -1.46 0.46
C GLU A 299 22.65 -1.82 -0.98
N ALA A 300 22.74 -3.11 -1.34
CA ALA A 300 22.28 -3.60 -2.64
C ALA A 300 20.77 -3.37 -2.81
N GLY A 301 19.98 -3.53 -1.74
CA GLY A 301 18.53 -3.27 -1.74
C GLY A 301 18.20 -1.82 -2.03
N VAL A 302 18.94 -0.87 -1.47
CA VAL A 302 18.80 0.57 -1.78
C VAL A 302 19.10 0.85 -3.26
N GLU A 303 20.15 0.22 -3.84
CA GLU A 303 20.47 0.38 -5.26
C GLU A 303 19.39 -0.21 -6.17
N VAL A 304 18.89 -1.41 -5.87
CA VAL A 304 17.73 -2.00 -6.59
C VAL A 304 16.49 -1.11 -6.45
N PHE A 305 16.22 -0.58 -5.27
CA PHE A 305 15.06 0.28 -5.03
C PHE A 305 15.07 1.57 -5.86
N LYS A 306 16.23 2.09 -6.25
CA LYS A 306 16.31 3.25 -7.17
C LYS A 306 15.63 2.97 -8.51
N GLN A 307 15.61 1.71 -8.95
CA GLN A 307 15.00 1.26 -10.20
C GLN A 307 13.51 0.89 -10.05
N VAL A 308 12.99 0.85 -8.84
CA VAL A 308 11.56 0.63 -8.58
C VAL A 308 10.81 1.91 -8.90
N ASP A 309 10.02 1.89 -9.97
CA ASP A 309 9.32 3.06 -10.54
C ASP A 309 7.88 3.23 -10.04
N ILE A 310 7.28 2.16 -9.52
CA ILE A 310 5.88 2.16 -9.03
C ILE A 310 5.65 3.15 -7.87
N ILE A 311 6.67 3.45 -7.07
CA ILE A 311 6.61 4.40 -5.96
C ILE A 311 7.25 5.71 -6.40
N THR A 312 6.44 6.74 -6.61
CA THR A 312 6.89 8.02 -7.21
C THR A 312 7.08 9.14 -6.20
N ALA A 313 6.35 9.12 -5.07
CA ALA A 313 6.38 10.19 -4.07
C ALA A 313 7.73 10.25 -3.32
N LYS A 314 8.40 11.40 -3.36
CA LYS A 314 9.76 11.58 -2.82
C LYS A 314 9.88 11.20 -1.34
N LYS A 315 8.94 11.64 -0.49
CA LYS A 315 8.96 11.34 0.96
C LYS A 315 8.78 9.84 1.22
N GLU A 316 7.89 9.20 0.49
CA GLU A 316 7.67 7.75 0.58
C GLU A 316 8.92 6.98 0.17
N ARG A 317 9.55 7.37 -0.95
CA ARG A 317 10.82 6.76 -1.38
C ARG A 317 11.93 6.93 -0.35
N GLU A 318 12.05 8.09 0.27
CA GLU A 318 13.06 8.33 1.31
C GLU A 318 12.79 7.46 2.55
N TYR A 319 11.52 7.35 2.97
CA TYR A 319 11.11 6.47 4.05
C TYR A 319 11.47 5.01 3.75
N ILE A 320 11.00 4.47 2.62
CA ILE A 320 11.22 3.06 2.25
C ILE A 320 12.71 2.76 2.07
N SER A 321 13.46 3.63 1.40
CA SER A 321 14.91 3.47 1.22
C SER A 321 15.64 3.42 2.58
N THR A 322 15.22 4.25 3.54
CA THR A 322 15.78 4.27 4.90
C THR A 322 15.43 2.98 5.64
N MET A 323 14.21 2.48 5.49
CA MET A 323 13.79 1.22 6.09
C MET A 323 14.57 0.02 5.52
N ILE A 324 14.74 -0.06 4.19
CA ILE A 324 15.56 -1.09 3.53
C ILE A 324 17.00 -1.06 4.09
N MET A 325 17.61 0.13 4.19
CA MET A 325 18.98 0.29 4.67
C MET A 325 19.16 -0.16 6.12
N TYR A 326 18.18 0.10 7.00
CA TYR A 326 18.39 -0.02 8.44
C TYR A 326 17.55 -1.10 9.12
N HIS A 327 16.71 -1.88 8.42
CA HIS A 327 15.78 -2.87 9.02
C HIS A 327 16.50 -3.87 9.96
N MET A 328 17.72 -4.28 9.64
CA MET A 328 18.50 -5.22 10.47
C MET A 328 19.36 -4.56 11.54
N HIS A 329 19.54 -3.22 11.51
CA HIS A 329 20.54 -2.56 12.35
C HIS A 329 20.25 -2.70 13.84
N LEU A 330 19.00 -2.51 14.28
CA LEU A 330 18.62 -2.63 15.69
C LEU A 330 18.82 -4.06 16.21
N MET A 331 18.44 -5.06 15.43
CA MET A 331 18.62 -6.47 15.79
C MET A 331 20.10 -6.85 15.90
N ASN A 332 20.92 -6.38 14.96
CA ASN A 332 22.37 -6.57 15.00
C ASN A 332 23.02 -5.84 16.19
N MET A 333 22.53 -4.65 16.54
CA MET A 333 23.00 -3.93 17.73
C MET A 333 22.69 -4.70 19.02
N ALA A 334 21.50 -5.25 19.16
CA ALA A 334 21.13 -6.05 20.31
C ALA A 334 21.99 -7.32 20.40
N ARG A 335 22.13 -8.05 19.30
CA ARG A 335 22.96 -9.28 19.24
C ARG A 335 24.42 -9.03 19.61
N ASN A 336 24.98 -7.90 19.20
CA ASN A 336 26.39 -7.56 19.42
C ASN A 336 26.61 -6.70 20.67
N HIS A 337 25.60 -6.47 21.48
CA HIS A 337 25.66 -5.60 22.67
C HIS A 337 26.30 -4.24 22.37
N SER A 338 25.87 -3.61 21.27
CA SER A 338 26.48 -2.40 20.73
C SER A 338 26.46 -1.23 21.72
N ARG A 339 27.55 -0.42 21.70
CA ARG A 339 27.73 0.75 22.57
C ARG A 339 26.66 1.83 22.26
N ASP A 340 26.43 2.70 23.23
CA ASP A 340 25.48 3.82 23.14
C ASP A 340 25.72 4.71 21.92
N LEU A 341 27.00 4.96 21.60
CA LEU A 341 27.37 5.77 20.45
C LEU A 341 26.81 5.22 19.11
N SER A 342 26.80 3.91 18.92
CA SER A 342 26.23 3.29 17.72
C SER A 342 24.73 3.55 17.60
N TYR A 343 24.02 3.46 18.71
CA TYR A 343 22.58 3.75 18.76
C TYR A 343 22.29 5.24 18.47
N LEU A 344 23.05 6.16 19.10
CA LEU A 344 22.90 7.59 18.85
C LEU A 344 23.19 7.97 17.39
N ARG A 345 24.19 7.35 16.77
CA ARG A 345 24.51 7.52 15.34
C ARG A 345 23.37 7.00 14.45
N LEU A 346 22.72 5.90 14.82
CA LEU A 346 21.56 5.40 14.09
C LEU A 346 20.41 6.39 14.17
N LEU A 347 20.08 6.90 15.36
CA LEU A 347 19.04 7.93 15.52
C LEU A 347 19.29 9.12 14.59
N LYS A 348 20.54 9.58 14.45
CA LYS A 348 20.88 10.67 13.51
C LYS A 348 20.68 10.30 12.04
N LYS A 349 20.95 9.06 11.65
CA LYS A 349 20.81 8.60 10.26
C LYS A 349 19.35 8.49 9.82
N ILE A 350 18.46 8.17 10.75
CA ILE A 350 17.02 8.03 10.50
C ILE A 350 16.23 9.32 10.72
N ASP A 351 16.85 10.34 11.34
CA ASP A 351 16.23 11.60 11.72
C ASP A 351 15.54 12.31 10.54
N GLY A 352 14.28 12.68 10.74
CA GLY A 352 13.44 13.33 9.73
C GLY A 352 12.98 12.42 8.57
N LYS A 353 13.31 11.12 8.61
CA LYS A 353 12.97 10.14 7.55
C LYS A 353 12.03 9.06 8.03
N VAL A 354 12.39 8.38 9.10
CA VAL A 354 11.59 7.34 9.75
C VAL A 354 11.66 7.48 11.26
N SER A 355 10.61 7.06 11.96
CA SER A 355 10.64 6.99 13.42
C SER A 355 11.42 5.76 13.90
N LEU A 356 11.97 5.86 15.10
CA LEU A 356 12.56 4.69 15.76
C LEU A 356 11.53 3.58 15.94
N ASN A 357 10.27 3.93 16.22
CA ASN A 357 9.19 2.97 16.40
C ASN A 357 8.93 2.17 15.12
N ASP A 358 8.88 2.81 13.96
CA ASP A 358 8.71 2.14 12.68
C ASP A 358 9.88 1.20 12.38
N LEU A 359 11.12 1.62 12.71
CA LEU A 359 12.30 0.79 12.55
C LEU A 359 12.31 -0.42 13.51
N ILE A 360 11.79 -0.28 14.72
CA ILE A 360 11.56 -1.40 15.65
C ILE A 360 10.52 -2.35 15.06
N CYS A 361 9.40 -1.82 14.57
CA CYS A 361 8.32 -2.62 13.98
C CYS A 361 8.81 -3.49 12.82
N ILE A 362 9.57 -2.93 11.85
CA ILE A 362 10.08 -3.75 10.73
C ILE A 362 11.11 -4.79 11.19
N SER A 363 11.98 -4.44 12.14
CA SER A 363 12.93 -5.40 12.72
C SER A 363 12.21 -6.57 13.42
N CYS A 364 11.10 -6.29 14.10
CA CYS A 364 10.24 -7.32 14.70
C CYS A 364 9.56 -8.18 13.63
N CYS A 365 9.01 -7.56 12.58
CA CYS A 365 8.33 -8.28 11.50
C CYS A 365 9.31 -9.20 10.75
N ASP A 366 10.52 -8.73 10.40
CA ASP A 366 11.57 -9.57 9.81
C ASP A 366 11.91 -10.77 10.70
N LYS A 367 12.08 -10.54 12.00
CA LYS A 367 12.40 -11.63 12.94
C LYS A 367 11.26 -12.64 13.06
N LEU A 368 10.01 -12.17 13.21
CA LEU A 368 8.83 -13.03 13.39
C LEU A 368 8.43 -13.74 12.08
N GLY A 369 8.74 -13.18 10.93
CA GLY A 369 8.53 -13.78 9.60
C GLY A 369 9.40 -15.00 9.31
N ARG A 370 10.25 -15.44 10.22
CA ARG A 370 11.05 -16.68 10.12
C ARG A 370 10.34 -17.92 10.68
N GLY A 371 9.06 -17.80 11.02
CA GLY A 371 8.22 -18.90 11.52
C GLY A 371 8.53 -19.27 12.97
N LYS A 372 9.59 -20.05 13.22
CA LYS A 372 10.00 -20.40 14.59
C LYS A 372 11.05 -19.41 15.10
N VAL A 373 10.66 -18.53 15.99
CA VAL A 373 11.58 -17.62 16.68
C VAL A 373 11.81 -18.13 18.10
N ALA A 374 13.08 -18.22 18.52
CA ALA A 374 13.39 -18.40 19.93
C ALA A 374 12.87 -17.17 20.70
N ARG A 375 11.87 -17.34 21.54
CA ARG A 375 11.22 -16.27 22.33
C ARG A 375 12.25 -15.47 23.11
N GLU A 376 13.23 -16.16 23.69
CA GLU A 376 14.34 -15.53 24.45
C GLU A 376 15.11 -14.50 23.62
N GLN A 377 15.40 -14.76 22.34
CA GLN A 377 16.12 -13.80 21.49
C GLN A 377 15.27 -12.58 21.14
N TYR A 378 13.96 -12.77 21.03
CA TYR A 378 13.03 -11.68 20.78
C TYR A 378 12.86 -10.80 22.01
N ASP A 379 12.68 -11.41 23.19
CA ASP A 379 12.55 -10.70 24.45
C ASP A 379 13.84 -9.93 24.79
N ALA A 380 15.02 -10.52 24.61
CA ALA A 380 16.31 -9.84 24.77
C ALA A 380 16.50 -8.65 23.84
N PHE A 381 15.99 -8.74 22.61
CA PHE A 381 15.97 -7.59 21.67
C PHE A 381 15.10 -6.45 22.20
N LEU A 382 13.88 -6.77 22.66
CA LEU A 382 12.98 -5.74 23.19
C LEU A 382 13.52 -5.09 24.45
N GLU A 383 14.14 -5.85 25.37
CA GLU A 383 14.81 -5.33 26.56
C GLU A 383 15.97 -4.40 26.21
N PHE A 384 16.83 -4.81 25.24
CA PHE A 384 17.92 -3.96 24.75
C PHE A 384 17.41 -2.63 24.21
N ILE A 385 16.36 -2.64 23.40
CA ILE A 385 15.78 -1.41 22.84
C ILE A 385 15.14 -0.55 23.94
N ALA A 386 14.42 -1.15 24.87
CA ALA A 386 13.79 -0.44 25.98
C ALA A 386 14.84 0.26 26.85
N ASP A 387 15.94 -0.40 27.19
CA ASP A 387 17.08 0.20 27.92
C ASP A 387 17.69 1.39 27.15
N LYS A 388 18.01 1.20 25.86
CA LYS A 388 18.57 2.29 25.03
C LYS A 388 17.63 3.48 24.93
N LYS A 389 16.35 3.23 24.70
CA LYS A 389 15.33 4.28 24.61
C LYS A 389 15.15 5.03 25.93
N ALA A 390 15.12 4.34 27.05
CA ALA A 390 14.98 4.95 28.38
C ALA A 390 16.16 5.85 28.73
N ARG A 391 17.39 5.43 28.42
CA ARG A 391 18.61 6.17 28.75
C ARG A 391 18.98 7.26 27.74
N LEU A 392 18.73 7.05 26.46
CA LEU A 392 19.29 7.87 25.38
C LEU A 392 18.22 8.62 24.56
N GLY A 393 16.93 8.24 24.73
CA GLY A 393 15.81 8.76 23.96
C GLY A 393 15.57 8.00 22.65
N ASP A 394 14.60 8.48 21.90
CA ASP A 394 14.12 7.87 20.64
C ASP A 394 14.31 8.80 19.41
N ARG A 395 14.92 9.94 19.58
CA ARG A 395 15.18 10.94 18.53
C ARG A 395 16.63 11.40 18.54
N ALA A 396 17.09 11.90 17.42
CA ALA A 396 18.40 12.53 17.33
C ALA A 396 18.48 13.74 18.26
N LYS A 397 19.59 13.87 18.97
CA LYS A 397 19.83 15.08 19.77
C LYS A 397 20.04 16.27 18.83
N PRO A 398 19.49 17.47 19.15
CA PRO A 398 19.78 18.66 18.36
C PRO A 398 21.31 18.96 18.38
N PRO A 399 21.88 19.47 17.28
CA PRO A 399 23.30 19.82 17.24
C PRO A 399 23.58 20.98 18.18
N MET A 400 24.64 20.87 19.00
CA MET A 400 25.14 21.92 19.88
C MET A 400 25.89 23.01 19.10
N ILE A 401 26.40 22.69 17.90
CA ILE A 401 27.15 23.57 17.03
C ILE A 401 26.49 23.56 15.67
N ASN A 402 26.11 24.74 15.18
CA ASN A 402 25.55 24.99 13.88
C ASN A 402 26.53 25.69 12.93
N GLY A 403 26.12 25.98 11.68
CA GLY A 403 26.97 26.64 10.70
C GLY A 403 27.46 28.03 11.14
N ASN A 404 26.60 28.82 11.77
CA ASN A 404 26.93 30.17 12.24
C ASN A 404 27.97 30.10 13.37
N ASP A 405 27.83 29.17 14.31
CA ASP A 405 28.81 28.96 15.37
C ASP A 405 30.21 28.67 14.83
N LEU A 406 30.32 27.91 13.74
CA LEU A 406 31.60 27.63 13.09
C LEU A 406 32.15 28.86 12.36
N LEU A 407 31.30 29.65 11.69
CA LEU A 407 31.72 30.89 11.04
C LEU A 407 32.25 31.92 12.07
N GLU A 408 31.54 32.09 13.18
CA GLU A 408 31.97 32.94 14.31
C GLU A 408 33.28 32.42 14.93
N ALA A 409 33.48 31.12 14.90
CA ALA A 409 34.74 30.51 15.35
C ALA A 409 35.88 30.65 14.33
N GLY A 410 35.69 31.28 13.17
CA GLY A 410 36.70 31.56 12.15
C GLY A 410 36.83 30.54 11.02
N PHE A 411 35.89 29.54 10.92
CA PHE A 411 35.89 28.62 9.81
C PHE A 411 35.32 29.29 8.53
N LYS A 412 35.81 28.89 7.35
CA LYS A 412 35.34 29.44 6.06
C LYS A 412 34.07 28.76 5.61
N ALA A 413 33.19 29.55 4.94
CA ALA A 413 31.97 29.05 4.33
C ALA A 413 32.27 28.34 2.99
N ASP A 414 32.89 27.16 3.07
CA ASP A 414 33.26 26.35 1.92
C ASP A 414 32.71 24.92 1.99
N LYS A 415 33.10 24.06 1.02
CA LYS A 415 32.65 22.65 0.96
C LYS A 415 33.11 21.83 2.20
N GLN A 416 34.13 22.29 2.95
CA GLN A 416 34.60 21.59 4.14
C GLN A 416 33.69 21.84 5.33
N LEU A 417 32.93 22.96 5.37
CA LEU A 417 32.07 23.31 6.50
C LEU A 417 31.09 22.19 6.85
N LYS A 418 30.53 21.54 5.81
CA LYS A 418 29.62 20.38 6.01
C LYS A 418 30.32 19.21 6.71
N LYS A 419 31.59 18.96 6.36
CA LYS A 419 32.42 17.89 6.99
C LYS A 419 32.76 18.25 8.44
N VAL A 420 33.06 19.49 8.69
CA VAL A 420 33.37 20.00 10.04
C VAL A 420 32.15 19.91 10.95
N LEU A 421 30.95 20.27 10.44
CA LEU A 421 29.66 20.11 11.15
C LEU A 421 29.36 18.64 11.48
N ALA A 422 29.59 17.73 10.54
CA ALA A 422 29.39 16.31 10.79
C ALA A 422 30.30 15.75 11.86
N GLU A 423 31.60 16.20 11.88
CA GLU A 423 32.55 15.82 12.91
C GLU A 423 32.21 16.46 14.27
N ALA A 424 31.78 17.74 14.28
CA ALA A 424 31.29 18.39 15.49
C ALA A 424 30.15 17.59 16.14
N TYR A 425 29.20 17.15 15.31
CA TYR A 425 28.09 16.36 15.80
C TYR A 425 28.56 14.99 16.33
N ASP A 426 29.46 14.31 15.65
CA ASP A 426 29.97 13.01 16.12
C ASP A 426 30.71 13.12 17.46
N LEU A 427 31.50 14.22 17.68
CA LEU A 427 32.13 14.53 18.95
C LEU A 427 31.08 14.81 20.04
N GLN A 428 30.00 15.54 19.73
CA GLN A 428 28.86 15.74 20.62
C GLN A 428 28.26 14.42 21.08
N LEU A 429 28.03 13.47 20.15
CA LEU A 429 27.47 12.14 20.48
C LEU A 429 28.38 11.34 21.40
N GLN A 430 29.70 11.61 21.38
CA GLN A 430 30.68 11.04 22.30
C GLN A 430 30.66 11.71 23.69
N GLY A 431 29.81 12.72 23.92
CA GLY A 431 29.66 13.42 25.19
C GLY A 431 30.66 14.56 25.40
N ILE A 432 31.36 15.01 24.34
CA ILE A 432 32.29 16.12 24.42
C ILE A 432 31.51 17.44 24.44
N ASP A 433 31.86 18.35 25.32
CA ASP A 433 31.24 19.67 25.44
C ASP A 433 31.57 20.60 24.26
N ARG A 434 30.72 21.63 24.06
CA ARG A 434 30.81 22.56 22.94
C ARG A 434 32.17 23.23 22.79
N GLU A 435 32.77 23.67 23.90
CA GLU A 435 34.06 24.39 23.87
C GLU A 435 35.21 23.47 23.45
N ARG A 436 35.23 22.25 23.98
CA ARG A 436 36.26 21.26 23.62
C ARG A 436 36.11 20.82 22.17
N ILE A 437 34.88 20.70 21.66
CA ILE A 437 34.61 20.41 20.24
C ILE A 437 35.22 21.51 19.38
N LEU A 438 34.88 22.79 19.63
CA LEU A 438 35.39 23.92 18.84
C LEU A 438 36.94 24.00 18.88
N ARG A 439 37.57 23.81 20.04
CA ARG A 439 39.00 23.75 20.17
C ARG A 439 39.67 22.62 19.38
N SER A 440 39.07 21.43 19.43
CA SER A 440 39.55 20.27 18.69
C SER A 440 39.45 20.47 17.17
N LEU A 441 38.35 21.02 16.70
CA LEU A 441 38.12 21.30 15.28
C LEU A 441 39.07 22.38 14.76
N LYS A 442 39.27 23.47 15.51
CA LYS A 442 40.28 24.51 15.18
C LYS A 442 41.65 23.90 15.01
N LYS A 443 42.14 23.15 16.02
CA LYS A 443 43.47 22.51 15.96
C LYS A 443 43.65 21.59 14.74
N LYS A 444 42.56 20.98 14.27
CA LYS A 444 42.57 20.03 13.13
C LYS A 444 42.48 20.72 11.78
N TYR A 445 41.66 21.76 11.66
CA TYR A 445 41.31 22.39 10.39
C TYR A 445 41.94 23.77 10.17
N ASP A 446 42.50 24.42 11.21
CA ASP A 446 43.24 25.69 11.13
C ASP A 446 44.72 25.49 10.72
N LYS A 447 45.11 24.33 10.20
CA LYS A 447 46.43 24.10 9.64
C LYS A 447 46.46 24.48 8.15
N GLY A 448 46.45 25.81 7.89
CA GLY A 448 46.59 26.33 6.53
C GLY A 448 46.18 27.78 6.46
#